data_0995cb2ce36b29e0ee1c86441bffd609
#
_entry.id   0995cb2ce36b29e0ee1c86441bffd609
#
_cell.length_a   1.000
_cell.length_b   1.000
_cell.length_c   1.000
_cell.angle_alpha   90.00
_cell.angle_beta   90.00
_cell.angle_gamma   90.00
#
_symmetry.space_group_name_H-M   'P 1'
#
loop_
_entity.id
_entity.type
_entity.pdbx_description
1 polymer ?
#
loop_
_entity_poly.entity_id
_entity_poly.type
_entity_poly.pdbx_seq_one_letter_code
_entity_poly.pdbx_strand_id
1 'polypeptide(L)'
;MGLVKRRRLYFRPSDAKQPDSPKTFELKWGISLIDFKPTLTTANQIKSVTVHGWNRSTKKPITGQASLDNPKLKLNRDLYKQLETCDAREERVVNEPVFTQKEADQRARAILLERGKDLVKASGTCVGLPELRAGRRVRIAGLGARFSGEYFITDTTHTINDGGYITKFNARREEQGK
;
A
#
# COMPACT_ATOMS: atom_id res chain seq x y z
N MET A 1 27.80 20.76 -22.05
CA MET A 1 27.98 19.35 -22.41
C MET A 1 27.02 18.52 -21.53
N GLY A 2 25.83 18.25 -22.01
CA GLY A 2 24.75 17.59 -21.21
C GLY A 2 24.98 16.09 -21.16
N LEU A 3 25.26 15.55 -19.99
CA LEU A 3 25.28 14.11 -19.75
C LEU A 3 23.84 13.58 -19.84
N VAL A 4 23.52 12.89 -20.90
CA VAL A 4 22.26 12.16 -21.01
C VAL A 4 22.36 10.92 -20.13
N LYS A 5 21.89 11.01 -18.90
CA LYS A 5 21.69 9.82 -18.04
C LYS A 5 20.65 8.95 -18.70
N ARG A 6 20.96 7.67 -18.93
CA ARG A 6 20.04 6.68 -19.45
C ARG A 6 18.76 6.68 -18.60
N ARG A 7 17.62 6.98 -19.19
CA ARG A 7 16.31 6.89 -18.54
C ARG A 7 15.98 5.41 -18.42
N ARG A 8 15.78 4.92 -17.20
CA ARG A 8 15.34 3.56 -16.93
C ARG A 8 13.96 3.62 -16.31
N LEU A 9 13.00 2.89 -16.90
CA LEU A 9 11.69 2.67 -16.32
C LEU A 9 11.77 1.42 -15.44
N TYR A 10 11.36 1.54 -14.18
CA TYR A 10 11.25 0.44 -13.25
C TYR A 10 9.78 0.13 -13.00
N PHE A 11 9.39 -1.10 -13.32
CA PHE A 11 8.05 -1.61 -13.03
C PHE A 11 8.19 -2.76 -12.03
N ARG A 12 7.81 -2.51 -10.78
CA ARG A 12 8.00 -3.45 -9.65
C ARG A 12 6.79 -3.44 -8.74
N PRO A 13 6.48 -4.55 -8.06
CA PRO A 13 5.54 -4.55 -6.94
C PRO A 13 6.03 -3.63 -5.81
N SER A 14 5.10 -3.02 -5.08
CA SER A 14 5.43 -2.11 -3.97
C SER A 14 6.16 -2.80 -2.81
N ASP A 15 6.00 -4.13 -2.69
CA ASP A 15 6.64 -4.98 -1.68
C ASP A 15 8.02 -5.50 -2.10
N ALA A 16 8.43 -5.27 -3.35
CA ALA A 16 9.75 -5.69 -3.82
C ALA A 16 10.87 -4.94 -3.08
N LYS A 17 11.84 -5.68 -2.56
CA LYS A 17 13.05 -5.09 -2.00
C LYS A 17 13.78 -4.33 -3.10
N GLN A 18 14.01 -3.04 -2.88
CA GLN A 18 14.84 -2.25 -3.79
C GLN A 18 16.30 -2.63 -3.58
N PRO A 19 17.04 -3.04 -4.61
CA PRO A 19 18.44 -3.45 -4.47
C PRO A 19 19.35 -2.31 -3.97
N ASP A 20 18.94 -1.05 -4.22
CA ASP A 20 19.68 0.15 -3.80
C ASP A 20 19.01 0.86 -2.61
N SER A 21 18.18 0.19 -1.82
CA SER A 21 17.53 0.78 -0.66
C SER A 21 18.34 0.48 0.60
N PRO A 22 19.31 1.30 0.95
CA PRO A 22 19.86 1.29 2.28
C PRO A 22 18.86 2.00 3.19
N LYS A 23 18.46 1.38 4.24
CA LYS A 23 17.75 1.95 5.39
C LYS A 23 16.33 2.43 5.12
N THR A 24 15.41 1.82 5.83
CA THR A 24 14.11 2.41 6.13
C THR A 24 14.36 3.67 6.93
N PHE A 25 14.00 4.83 6.40
CA PHE A 25 14.12 6.09 7.13
C PHE A 25 13.14 6.08 8.29
N GLU A 26 13.56 6.56 9.44
CA GLU A 26 12.67 6.78 10.57
C GLU A 26 12.36 8.27 10.69
N LEU A 27 11.09 8.61 10.60
CA LEU A 27 10.58 9.96 10.84
C LEU A 27 9.86 9.96 12.20
N LYS A 28 10.37 10.76 13.13
CA LYS A 28 9.84 10.88 14.47
C LYS A 28 9.11 12.20 14.66
N TRP A 29 7.89 12.14 15.18
CA TRP A 29 7.09 13.30 15.50
C TRP A 29 7.81 14.28 16.42
N GLY A 30 7.79 15.57 16.08
CA GLY A 30 8.43 16.62 16.86
C GLY A 30 9.96 16.71 16.71
N ILE A 31 10.59 15.85 15.91
CA ILE A 31 12.04 15.87 15.61
C ILE A 31 12.27 16.06 14.10
N SER A 32 11.96 15.06 13.32
CA SER A 32 12.12 15.08 11.86
C SER A 32 10.82 15.20 11.10
N LEU A 33 9.71 14.84 11.72
CA LEU A 33 8.36 14.96 11.19
C LEU A 33 7.71 16.22 11.77
N ILE A 34 7.40 17.18 10.89
CA ILE A 34 6.85 18.51 11.25
C ILE A 34 5.33 18.46 11.30
N ASP A 35 4.72 17.84 10.30
CA ASP A 35 3.26 17.70 10.18
C ASP A 35 2.92 16.30 9.66
N PHE A 36 1.81 15.74 10.16
CA PHE A 36 1.33 14.44 9.71
C PHE A 36 -0.18 14.34 9.86
N LYS A 37 -0.85 14.09 8.75
CA LYS A 37 -2.31 14.01 8.67
C LYS A 37 -2.71 12.62 8.15
N PRO A 38 -2.92 11.64 9.06
CA PRO A 38 -3.44 10.35 8.68
C PRO A 38 -4.94 10.43 8.39
N THR A 39 -5.37 9.73 7.35
CA THR A 39 -6.78 9.55 6.99
C THR A 39 -7.08 8.06 6.99
N LEU A 40 -8.04 7.65 7.80
CA LEU A 40 -8.57 6.30 7.84
C LEU A 40 -9.86 6.27 7.02
N THR A 41 -9.88 5.49 5.94
CA THR A 41 -11.04 5.36 5.07
C THR A 41 -11.59 3.93 5.12
N THR A 42 -12.77 3.76 5.69
CA THR A 42 -13.44 2.46 5.79
C THR A 42 -14.45 2.22 4.65
N ALA A 43 -14.81 3.27 3.91
CA ALA A 43 -15.88 3.25 2.90
C ALA A 43 -15.69 2.22 1.78
N ASN A 44 -14.43 1.92 1.39
CA ASN A 44 -14.10 1.00 0.30
C ASN A 44 -13.51 -0.32 0.79
N GLN A 45 -13.67 -0.63 2.09
CA GLN A 45 -13.14 -1.87 2.62
C GLN A 45 -14.08 -3.02 2.31
N ILE A 46 -13.48 -4.13 1.93
CA ILE A 46 -14.18 -5.37 1.58
C ILE A 46 -13.66 -6.51 2.44
N LYS A 47 -14.55 -7.38 2.89
CA LYS A 47 -14.23 -8.57 3.69
C LYS A 47 -13.75 -9.72 2.82
N SER A 48 -14.38 -9.89 1.68
CA SER A 48 -14.07 -10.97 0.74
C SER A 48 -14.25 -10.52 -0.70
N VAL A 49 -13.47 -11.15 -1.58
CA VAL A 49 -13.58 -11.00 -3.03
C VAL A 49 -13.83 -12.35 -3.64
N THR A 50 -14.84 -12.42 -4.51
CA THR A 50 -15.13 -13.59 -5.32
C THR A 50 -14.97 -13.21 -6.80
N VAL A 51 -14.06 -13.87 -7.50
CA VAL A 51 -13.83 -13.71 -8.93
C VAL A 51 -14.45 -14.88 -9.68
N HIS A 52 -15.33 -14.59 -10.62
CA HIS A 52 -15.95 -15.59 -11.47
C HIS A 52 -15.27 -15.61 -12.83
N GLY A 53 -14.94 -16.81 -13.31
CA GLY A 53 -14.36 -17.05 -14.61
C GLY A 53 -14.98 -18.28 -15.29
N TRP A 54 -14.46 -18.59 -16.47
CA TRP A 54 -14.93 -19.70 -17.26
C TRP A 54 -13.77 -20.49 -17.87
N ASN A 55 -13.68 -21.77 -17.55
CA ASN A 55 -12.71 -22.66 -18.17
C ASN A 55 -13.21 -23.11 -19.54
N ARG A 56 -12.57 -22.63 -20.60
CA ARG A 56 -12.95 -22.94 -21.98
C ARG A 56 -12.70 -24.38 -22.36
N SER A 57 -11.68 -25.02 -21.79
CA SER A 57 -11.30 -26.40 -22.11
C SER A 57 -12.26 -27.39 -21.44
N THR A 58 -12.59 -27.20 -20.19
CA THR A 58 -13.47 -28.08 -19.42
C THR A 58 -14.93 -27.68 -19.46
N LYS A 59 -15.24 -26.50 -20.02
CA LYS A 59 -16.60 -25.90 -20.06
C LYS A 59 -17.28 -25.81 -18.68
N LYS A 60 -16.46 -25.50 -17.65
CA LYS A 60 -16.93 -25.39 -16.27
C LYS A 60 -16.69 -23.99 -15.72
N PRO A 61 -17.54 -23.49 -14.81
CA PRO A 61 -17.30 -22.24 -14.12
C PRO A 61 -16.07 -22.35 -13.19
N ILE A 62 -15.34 -21.26 -13.08
CA ILE A 62 -14.23 -21.10 -12.15
C ILE A 62 -14.65 -20.07 -11.11
N THR A 63 -14.33 -20.31 -9.84
CA THR A 63 -14.60 -19.37 -8.76
C THR A 63 -13.37 -19.26 -7.88
N GLY A 64 -12.70 -18.10 -7.95
CA GLY A 64 -11.58 -17.75 -7.07
C GLY A 64 -12.09 -16.93 -5.90
N GLN A 65 -11.58 -17.20 -4.69
CA GLN A 65 -11.98 -16.49 -3.48
C GLN A 65 -10.78 -16.03 -2.67
N ALA A 66 -10.91 -14.83 -2.11
CA ALA A 66 -9.99 -14.31 -1.12
C ALA A 66 -10.77 -13.63 0.02
N SER A 67 -10.36 -13.88 1.26
CA SER A 67 -10.97 -13.28 2.46
C SER A 67 -9.88 -12.75 3.37
N LEU A 68 -10.18 -11.70 4.14
CA LEU A 68 -9.31 -11.12 5.16
C LEU A 68 -8.99 -12.13 6.28
N ASP A 69 -9.88 -13.10 6.51
CA ASP A 69 -9.68 -14.13 7.53
C ASP A 69 -8.59 -15.15 7.15
N ASN A 70 -8.11 -15.12 5.90
CA ASN A 70 -7.11 -16.07 5.43
C ASN A 70 -5.72 -15.75 6.03
N PRO A 71 -5.15 -16.65 6.86
CA PRO A 71 -3.86 -16.42 7.52
C PRO A 71 -2.67 -16.32 6.55
N LYS A 72 -2.84 -16.77 5.32
CA LYS A 72 -1.82 -16.66 4.26
C LYS A 72 -1.73 -15.26 3.66
N LEU A 73 -2.75 -14.43 3.88
CA LEU A 73 -2.68 -13.00 3.59
C LEU A 73 -1.97 -12.31 4.75
N LYS A 74 -0.76 -11.82 4.49
CA LYS A 74 0.04 -11.08 5.44
C LYS A 74 -0.50 -9.64 5.59
N LEU A 75 -1.71 -9.51 6.10
CA LEU A 75 -2.34 -8.24 6.41
C LEU A 75 -2.24 -7.95 7.90
N ASN A 76 -2.14 -6.67 8.25
CA ASN A 76 -2.16 -6.28 9.66
C ASN A 76 -3.55 -6.55 10.28
N ARG A 77 -3.64 -7.66 10.99
CA ARG A 77 -4.87 -8.11 11.64
C ARG A 77 -5.44 -7.10 12.64
N ASP A 78 -4.59 -6.36 13.33
CA ASP A 78 -5.06 -5.43 14.36
C ASP A 78 -5.78 -4.21 13.75
N LEU A 79 -5.37 -3.77 12.57
CA LEU A 79 -6.07 -2.75 11.81
C LEU A 79 -7.40 -3.27 11.25
N TYR A 80 -7.43 -4.49 10.76
CA TYR A 80 -8.63 -5.11 10.20
C TYR A 80 -9.63 -5.55 11.26
N LYS A 81 -9.22 -5.94 12.46
CA LYS A 81 -10.14 -6.17 13.59
C LYS A 81 -10.96 -4.93 13.96
N GLN A 82 -10.41 -3.74 13.78
CA GLN A 82 -11.18 -2.51 13.97
C GLN A 82 -12.24 -2.30 12.86
N LEU A 83 -12.12 -3.00 11.74
CA LEU A 83 -13.09 -2.98 10.64
C LEU A 83 -14.17 -4.05 10.79
N GLU A 84 -14.01 -5.05 11.65
CA GLU A 84 -15.03 -6.08 11.92
C GLU A 84 -16.33 -5.47 12.49
N THR A 85 -16.24 -4.28 13.09
CA THR A 85 -17.41 -3.49 13.51
C THR A 85 -18.10 -2.72 12.39
N CYS A 86 -17.49 -2.65 11.20
CA CYS A 86 -18.08 -2.03 10.03
C CYS A 86 -18.66 -3.13 9.13
N ASP A 87 -19.84 -2.91 8.56
CA ASP A 87 -20.46 -3.79 7.54
C ASP A 87 -19.54 -3.92 6.32
N ALA A 88 -18.57 -4.80 6.43
CA ALA A 88 -17.59 -5.04 5.38
C ALA A 88 -18.25 -5.80 4.22
N ARG A 89 -18.27 -5.19 3.06
CA ARG A 89 -18.94 -5.69 1.85
C ARG A 89 -18.20 -6.88 1.26
N GLU A 90 -18.95 -7.75 0.57
CA GLU A 90 -18.41 -8.72 -0.35
C GLU A 90 -18.38 -8.15 -1.77
N GLU A 91 -17.24 -8.22 -2.43
CA GLU A 91 -17.10 -7.79 -3.83
C GLU A 91 -17.11 -9.00 -4.76
N ARG A 92 -18.00 -8.98 -5.74
CA ARG A 92 -18.07 -10.00 -6.80
C ARG A 92 -17.60 -9.43 -8.11
N VAL A 93 -16.57 -10.04 -8.68
CA VAL A 93 -15.96 -9.62 -9.95
C VAL A 93 -16.31 -10.64 -11.02
N VAL A 94 -17.04 -10.21 -12.03
CA VAL A 94 -17.49 -11.06 -13.14
C VAL A 94 -16.95 -10.60 -14.50
N ASN A 95 -16.35 -9.42 -14.56
CA ASN A 95 -15.94 -8.79 -15.82
C ASN A 95 -14.48 -9.05 -16.20
N GLU A 96 -13.77 -9.89 -15.45
CA GLU A 96 -12.37 -10.18 -15.72
C GLU A 96 -12.21 -11.55 -16.39
N PRO A 97 -11.44 -11.63 -17.49
CA PRO A 97 -11.19 -12.88 -18.17
C PRO A 97 -10.18 -13.72 -17.39
N VAL A 98 -10.65 -14.69 -16.61
CA VAL A 98 -9.85 -15.70 -15.92
C VAL A 98 -10.20 -17.10 -16.44
N PHE A 99 -9.17 -17.87 -16.78
CA PHE A 99 -9.31 -19.16 -17.46
C PHE A 99 -8.86 -20.36 -16.61
N THR A 100 -8.15 -20.11 -15.51
CA THR A 100 -7.67 -21.14 -14.60
C THR A 100 -8.05 -20.82 -13.14
N GLN A 101 -8.22 -21.85 -12.31
CA GLN A 101 -8.50 -21.69 -10.89
C GLN A 101 -7.40 -20.87 -10.18
N LYS A 102 -6.13 -21.17 -10.48
CA LYS A 102 -4.98 -20.47 -9.90
C LYS A 102 -4.98 -18.98 -10.23
N GLU A 103 -5.32 -18.64 -11.45
CA GLU A 103 -5.42 -17.26 -11.90
C GLU A 103 -6.56 -16.51 -11.18
N ALA A 104 -7.74 -17.14 -11.04
CA ALA A 104 -8.87 -16.59 -10.32
C ALA A 104 -8.53 -16.31 -8.84
N ASP A 105 -7.85 -17.24 -8.16
CA ASP A 105 -7.42 -17.10 -6.78
C ASP A 105 -6.36 -15.99 -6.61
N GLN A 106 -5.42 -15.90 -7.54
CA GLN A 106 -4.42 -14.83 -7.55
C GLN A 106 -5.05 -13.47 -7.77
N ARG A 107 -6.03 -13.40 -8.67
CA ARG A 107 -6.74 -12.16 -8.96
C ARG A 107 -7.59 -11.69 -7.78
N ALA A 108 -8.34 -12.59 -7.16
CA ALA A 108 -9.11 -12.30 -5.95
C ALA A 108 -8.21 -11.74 -4.84
N ARG A 109 -7.04 -12.34 -4.63
CA ARG A 109 -6.04 -11.84 -3.66
C ARG A 109 -5.51 -10.46 -4.03
N ALA A 110 -5.19 -10.23 -5.30
CA ALA A 110 -4.67 -8.95 -5.75
C ALA A 110 -5.66 -7.82 -5.50
N ILE A 111 -6.94 -8.02 -5.83
CA ILE A 111 -8.01 -7.05 -5.59
C ILE A 111 -8.18 -6.77 -4.09
N LEU A 112 -8.23 -7.82 -3.27
CA LEU A 112 -8.37 -7.67 -1.82
C LEU A 112 -7.21 -6.88 -1.21
N LEU A 113 -5.97 -7.18 -1.62
CA LEU A 113 -4.77 -6.46 -1.18
C LEU A 113 -4.75 -5.00 -1.64
N GLU A 114 -5.21 -4.74 -2.86
CA GLU A 114 -5.28 -3.38 -3.40
C GLU A 114 -6.26 -2.52 -2.61
N ARG A 115 -7.44 -3.04 -2.32
CA ARG A 115 -8.43 -2.36 -1.47
C ARG A 115 -7.91 -2.12 -0.06
N GLY A 116 -7.18 -3.09 0.50
CA GLY A 116 -6.56 -2.96 1.82
C GLY A 116 -5.51 -1.85 1.91
N LYS A 117 -4.78 -1.57 0.82
CA LYS A 117 -3.78 -0.49 0.77
C LYS A 117 -4.38 0.91 0.92
N ASP A 118 -5.64 1.07 0.62
CA ASP A 118 -6.35 2.35 0.72
C ASP A 118 -6.91 2.64 2.11
N LEU A 119 -6.79 1.71 3.05
CA LEU A 119 -7.34 1.85 4.39
C LEU A 119 -6.75 3.04 5.15
N VAL A 120 -5.43 3.17 5.14
CA VAL A 120 -4.73 4.28 5.80
C VAL A 120 -3.85 5.00 4.79
N LYS A 121 -4.26 6.21 4.45
CA LYS A 121 -3.46 7.18 3.70
C LYS A 121 -2.99 8.27 4.63
N ALA A 122 -1.89 8.90 4.32
CA ALA A 122 -1.38 10.01 5.10
C ALA A 122 -0.68 11.02 4.22
N SER A 123 -0.77 12.29 4.58
CA SER A 123 0.10 13.33 4.09
C SER A 123 0.97 13.85 5.23
N GLY A 124 2.18 14.26 4.93
CA GLY A 124 3.07 14.77 5.95
C GLY A 124 4.13 15.71 5.38
N THR A 125 4.75 16.44 6.31
CA THR A 125 5.88 17.32 6.03
C THR A 125 7.01 16.96 6.99
N CYS A 126 8.19 16.78 6.47
CA CYS A 126 9.39 16.53 7.28
C CYS A 126 10.50 17.52 6.93
N VAL A 127 11.53 17.55 7.77
CA VAL A 127 12.78 18.27 7.44
C VAL A 127 13.29 17.79 6.09
N GLY A 128 14.01 18.66 5.38
CA GLY A 128 14.50 18.36 4.03
C GLY A 128 15.34 17.09 4.00
N LEU A 129 14.86 16.07 3.30
CA LEU A 129 15.49 14.77 3.17
C LEU A 129 15.56 14.39 1.69
N PRO A 130 16.69 14.65 1.00
CA PRO A 130 16.82 14.45 -0.46
C PRO A 130 16.61 13.01 -0.91
N GLU A 131 16.86 12.06 0.00
CA GLU A 131 16.74 10.63 -0.29
C GLU A 131 15.31 10.12 -0.14
N LEU A 132 14.40 10.90 0.47
CA LEU A 132 12.99 10.54 0.57
C LEU A 132 12.32 10.78 -0.79
N ARG A 133 11.99 9.69 -1.48
CA ARG A 133 11.41 9.72 -2.83
C ARG A 133 10.24 8.76 -2.92
N ALA A 134 9.35 8.99 -3.88
CA ALA A 134 8.30 8.04 -4.22
C ALA A 134 8.86 6.63 -4.43
N GLY A 135 8.13 5.62 -3.97
CA GLY A 135 8.54 4.22 -4.01
C GLY A 135 9.42 3.78 -2.83
N ARG A 136 9.76 4.67 -1.90
CA ARG A 136 10.51 4.32 -0.69
C ARG A 136 9.59 4.03 0.48
N ARG A 137 10.13 3.32 1.48
CA ARG A 137 9.44 3.07 2.75
C ARG A 137 10.03 3.94 3.84
N VAL A 138 9.16 4.37 4.73
CA VAL A 138 9.49 5.19 5.88
C VAL A 138 8.78 4.62 7.10
N ARG A 139 9.50 4.55 8.22
CA ARG A 139 8.93 4.23 9.51
C ARG A 139 8.55 5.51 10.22
N ILE A 140 7.28 5.67 10.55
CA ILE A 140 6.77 6.82 11.30
C ILE A 140 6.64 6.41 12.75
N ALA A 141 7.23 7.21 13.65
CA ALA A 141 7.24 6.95 15.07
C ALA A 141 6.74 8.15 15.87
N GLY A 142 6.21 7.89 17.08
CA GLY A 142 5.71 8.94 17.98
C GLY A 142 4.26 9.35 17.80
N LEU A 143 3.49 8.62 16.97
CA LEU A 143 2.06 8.91 16.71
C LEU A 143 1.11 7.92 17.39
N GLY A 144 1.57 7.24 18.44
CA GLY A 144 0.81 6.19 19.13
C GLY A 144 0.73 4.90 18.31
N ALA A 145 0.16 3.84 18.90
CA ALA A 145 0.10 2.51 18.28
C ALA A 145 -0.74 2.48 16.99
N ARG A 146 -1.73 3.37 16.88
CA ARG A 146 -2.67 3.39 15.76
C ARG A 146 -2.06 3.89 14.46
N PHE A 147 -1.21 4.91 14.52
CA PHE A 147 -0.67 5.59 13.33
C PHE A 147 0.85 5.47 13.19
N SER A 148 1.57 4.99 14.20
CA SER A 148 2.97 4.63 14.04
C SER A 148 3.09 3.35 13.24
N GLY A 149 4.14 3.21 12.41
CA GLY A 149 4.34 2.03 11.59
C GLY A 149 5.07 2.32 10.28
N GLU A 150 5.08 1.34 9.39
CA GLU A 150 5.69 1.46 8.07
C GLU A 150 4.71 2.02 7.05
N TYR A 151 5.18 3.02 6.32
CA TYR A 151 4.44 3.69 5.26
C TYR A 151 5.22 3.61 3.95
N PHE A 152 4.49 3.41 2.86
CA PHE A 152 5.01 3.48 1.50
C PHE A 152 4.75 4.88 0.95
N ILE A 153 5.80 5.56 0.49
CA ILE A 153 5.72 6.91 -0.07
C ILE A 153 5.20 6.83 -1.51
N THR A 154 4.08 7.47 -1.77
CA THR A 154 3.47 7.50 -3.11
C THR A 154 4.03 8.65 -3.95
N ASP A 155 4.23 9.80 -3.33
CA ASP A 155 4.82 10.97 -3.96
C ASP A 155 5.56 11.85 -2.97
N THR A 156 6.44 12.70 -3.48
CA THR A 156 7.22 13.64 -2.67
C THR A 156 7.38 14.96 -3.41
N THR A 157 7.31 16.05 -2.66
CA THR A 157 7.63 17.40 -3.13
C THR A 157 8.71 18.01 -2.24
N HIS A 158 9.83 18.34 -2.84
CA HIS A 158 10.96 18.99 -2.17
C HIS A 158 10.91 20.48 -2.42
N THR A 159 10.89 21.28 -1.36
CA THR A 159 10.86 22.75 -1.44
C THR A 159 12.07 23.32 -0.73
N ILE A 160 12.84 24.12 -1.45
CA ILE A 160 13.99 24.87 -0.96
C ILE A 160 13.68 26.34 -1.18
N ASN A 161 13.65 27.13 -0.11
CA ASN A 161 13.41 28.57 -0.14
C ASN A 161 14.17 29.26 1.01
N ASP A 162 13.95 30.56 1.19
CA ASP A 162 14.60 31.35 2.26
C ASP A 162 14.28 30.83 3.65
N GLY A 163 13.14 30.13 3.84
CA GLY A 163 12.74 29.47 5.10
C GLY A 163 13.41 28.12 5.33
N GLY A 164 14.25 27.65 4.40
CA GLY A 164 14.97 26.38 4.51
C GLY A 164 14.53 25.31 3.54
N TYR A 165 14.87 24.06 3.85
CA TYR A 165 14.55 22.89 3.04
C TYR A 165 13.57 21.98 3.75
N ILE A 166 12.42 21.75 3.12
CA ILE A 166 11.37 20.85 3.60
C ILE A 166 11.00 19.82 2.53
N THR A 167 10.54 18.66 2.97
CA THR A 167 9.99 17.61 2.10
C THR A 167 8.54 17.32 2.50
N LYS A 168 7.60 17.58 1.59
CA LYS A 168 6.22 17.12 1.70
C LYS A 168 6.07 15.78 1.03
N PHE A 169 5.27 14.90 1.60
CA PHE A 169 5.04 13.57 1.05
C PHE A 169 3.60 13.11 1.26
N ASN A 170 3.14 12.27 0.34
CA ASN A 170 1.97 11.43 0.54
C ASN A 170 2.41 9.98 0.70
N ALA A 171 1.72 9.28 1.56
CA ALA A 171 2.05 7.91 1.91
C ALA A 171 0.78 7.09 2.15
N ARG A 172 0.92 5.78 2.02
CA ARG A 172 -0.09 4.81 2.42
C ARG A 172 0.55 3.78 3.35
N ARG A 173 -0.23 3.26 4.27
CA ARG A 173 0.27 2.26 5.20
C ARG A 173 0.34 0.91 4.49
N GLU A 174 1.54 0.36 4.39
CA GLU A 174 1.79 -0.97 3.88
C GLU A 174 2.55 -1.76 4.94
N GLU A 175 1.84 -2.33 5.90
CA GLU A 175 2.47 -3.25 6.83
C GLU A 175 2.60 -4.62 6.18
N GLN A 176 3.84 -5.07 6.03
CA GLN A 176 4.10 -6.49 5.81
C GLN A 176 3.87 -7.21 7.14
N GLY A 177 2.93 -8.13 7.18
CA GLY A 177 2.84 -9.06 8.29
C GLY A 177 4.18 -9.78 8.46
N LYS A 178 4.71 -9.72 9.67
CA LYS A 178 5.88 -10.48 10.08
C LYS A 178 5.65 -11.98 9.97
#